data_d3dc8eddfcb57e266c64a571deabaa44
#
_entry.id   d3dc8eddfcb57e266c64a571deabaa44
#
_cell.length_a   1.000
_cell.length_b   1.000
_cell.length_c   1.000
_cell.angle_alpha   90.00
_cell.angle_beta   90.00
_cell.angle_gamma   90.00
#
_symmetry.space_group_name_H-M   'P 1'
#
loop_
_entity.id
_entity.type
_entity.pdbx_description
1 polymer ?
#
loop_
_entity_poly.entity_id
_entity_poly.type
_entity_poly.pdbx_seq_one_letter_code
_entity_poly.pdbx_strand_id
1 'polypeptide(L)'
;MPFTLRNLKRDLEDVGSNFDGAPDLEFRHASKALELEQSGLSYQRIPPDYRFPYGHTHKEQEEVFVVVGGSGRMKLDDEIVEVKKWDVVRVSPGTWRGYEAGPEGLELLVVGAPHLGDAPRDDVEGRRGWWADE
;
A
#
# COMPACT_ATOMS: atom_id res chain seq x y z
N MET A 1 -18.16 18.76 10.90
CA MET A 1 -17.58 17.98 12.03
C MET A 1 -16.08 18.17 12.05
N PRO A 2 -15.49 18.49 13.21
CA PRO A 2 -14.04 18.68 13.30
C PRO A 2 -13.26 17.36 13.25
N PHE A 3 -13.92 16.22 13.32
CA PHE A 3 -13.24 14.92 13.23
C PHE A 3 -14.16 13.88 12.60
N THR A 4 -13.52 12.81 12.12
CA THR A 4 -14.22 11.62 11.61
C THR A 4 -13.58 10.40 12.27
N LEU A 5 -14.40 9.50 12.79
CA LEU A 5 -13.93 8.27 13.43
C LEU A 5 -14.49 7.05 12.68
N ARG A 6 -13.60 6.16 12.26
CA ARG A 6 -13.97 4.90 11.63
C ARG A 6 -13.09 3.78 12.17
N ASN A 7 -13.66 2.60 12.27
CA ASN A 7 -12.87 1.40 12.57
C ASN A 7 -12.42 0.79 11.25
N LEU A 8 -11.13 0.59 11.11
CA LEU A 8 -10.53 0.17 9.85
C LEU A 8 -11.05 -1.19 9.38
N LYS A 9 -11.29 -2.12 10.30
CA LYS A 9 -11.75 -3.46 9.96
C LYS A 9 -13.27 -3.56 9.86
N ARG A 10 -13.99 -2.84 10.72
CA ARG A 10 -15.43 -2.92 10.78
C ARG A 10 -16.13 -2.06 9.74
N ASP A 11 -15.61 -0.84 9.52
CA ASP A 11 -16.32 0.20 8.77
C ASP A 11 -15.85 0.37 7.33
N LEU A 12 -14.70 -0.20 6.95
CA LEU A 12 -14.15 -0.09 5.61
C LEU A 12 -14.25 -1.42 4.87
N GLU A 13 -14.67 -1.34 3.62
CA GLU A 13 -14.77 -2.53 2.76
C GLU A 13 -13.39 -3.07 2.39
N ASP A 14 -13.25 -4.40 2.43
CA ASP A 14 -12.07 -5.09 1.91
C ASP A 14 -12.21 -5.27 0.40
N VAL A 15 -11.37 -4.58 -0.35
CA VAL A 15 -11.36 -4.64 -1.82
C VAL A 15 -10.19 -5.46 -2.36
N GLY A 16 -9.56 -6.27 -1.51
CA GLY A 16 -8.41 -7.10 -1.91
C GLY A 16 -8.72 -8.03 -3.08
N SER A 17 -9.95 -8.53 -3.18
CA SER A 17 -10.37 -9.40 -4.27
C SER A 17 -10.39 -8.70 -5.64
N ASN A 18 -10.33 -7.37 -5.67
CA ASN A 18 -10.26 -6.62 -6.93
C ASN A 18 -8.87 -6.69 -7.57
N PHE A 19 -7.88 -7.17 -6.83
CA PHE A 19 -6.53 -7.35 -7.36
C PHE A 19 -6.40 -8.75 -7.92
N ASP A 20 -6.29 -8.83 -9.22
CA ASP A 20 -6.23 -10.08 -9.96
C ASP A 20 -5.10 -10.99 -9.47
N GLY A 21 -5.41 -12.25 -9.17
CA GLY A 21 -4.43 -13.22 -8.70
C GLY A 21 -4.07 -13.11 -7.21
N ALA A 22 -4.83 -12.36 -6.43
CA ALA A 22 -4.53 -12.15 -5.02
C ALA A 22 -5.76 -12.46 -4.13
N PRO A 23 -6.22 -13.71 -4.07
CA PRO A 23 -7.48 -14.05 -3.39
C PRO A 23 -7.50 -13.80 -1.88
N ASP A 24 -6.34 -13.89 -1.23
CA ASP A 24 -6.25 -13.74 0.23
C ASP A 24 -5.69 -12.37 0.64
N LEU A 25 -5.54 -11.46 -0.31
CA LEU A 25 -5.10 -10.10 -0.04
C LEU A 25 -6.21 -9.30 0.62
N GLU A 26 -5.89 -8.62 1.70
CA GLU A 26 -6.80 -7.65 2.31
C GLU A 26 -6.34 -6.24 1.94
N PHE A 27 -7.25 -5.41 1.45
CA PHE A 27 -6.95 -4.04 1.05
C PHE A 27 -8.13 -3.14 1.39
N ARG A 28 -7.89 -2.13 2.23
CA ARG A 28 -8.93 -1.20 2.67
C ARG A 28 -8.48 0.23 2.47
N HIS A 29 -9.27 1.00 1.73
CA HIS A 29 -9.04 2.43 1.51
C HIS A 29 -9.75 3.22 2.60
N ALA A 30 -9.02 4.08 3.28
CA ALA A 30 -9.58 4.88 4.36
C ALA A 30 -9.80 6.34 3.98
N SER A 31 -9.24 6.80 2.87
CA SER A 31 -9.26 8.22 2.51
C SER A 31 -10.67 8.81 2.40
N LYS A 32 -11.54 8.13 1.67
CA LYS A 32 -12.92 8.59 1.48
C LYS A 32 -13.74 8.46 2.75
N ALA A 33 -13.63 7.31 3.42
CA ALA A 33 -14.39 7.04 4.64
C ALA A 33 -14.04 8.03 5.76
N LEU A 34 -12.79 8.46 5.83
CA LEU A 34 -12.33 9.44 6.81
C LEU A 34 -12.51 10.89 6.32
N GLU A 35 -12.92 11.08 5.09
CA GLU A 35 -13.08 12.42 4.48
C GLU A 35 -11.75 13.19 4.48
N LEU A 36 -10.64 12.52 4.16
CA LEU A 36 -9.34 13.16 4.13
C LEU A 36 -9.26 14.17 2.98
N GLU A 37 -8.67 15.32 3.27
CA GLU A 37 -8.52 16.40 2.29
C GLU A 37 -7.09 16.59 1.82
N GLN A 38 -6.11 16.29 2.66
CA GLN A 38 -4.70 16.60 2.39
C GLN A 38 -3.83 15.37 2.20
N SER A 39 -4.28 14.22 2.68
CA SER A 39 -3.52 12.97 2.60
C SER A 39 -4.41 11.80 2.23
N GLY A 40 -3.80 10.70 1.87
CA GLY A 40 -4.49 9.42 1.66
C GLY A 40 -4.03 8.41 2.68
N LEU A 41 -4.86 7.41 2.95
CA LEU A 41 -4.53 6.33 3.88
C LEU A 41 -5.14 5.03 3.37
N SER A 42 -4.34 3.97 3.39
CA SER A 42 -4.84 2.62 3.12
C SER A 42 -4.22 1.63 4.09
N TYR A 43 -4.90 0.51 4.24
CA TYR A 43 -4.41 -0.64 4.99
C TYR A 43 -4.33 -1.84 4.07
N GLN A 44 -3.24 -2.60 4.17
CA GLN A 44 -3.05 -3.79 3.36
C GLN A 44 -2.50 -4.92 4.23
N ARG A 45 -3.02 -6.12 4.02
CA ARG A 45 -2.47 -7.32 4.60
C ARG A 45 -2.12 -8.28 3.47
N ILE A 46 -0.83 -8.53 3.32
CA ILE A 46 -0.29 -9.41 2.29
C ILE A 46 -0.14 -10.79 2.92
N PRO A 47 -0.75 -11.85 2.32
CA PRO A 47 -0.66 -13.20 2.88
C PRO A 47 0.78 -13.71 2.96
N PRO A 48 1.06 -14.69 3.84
CA PRO A 48 2.40 -15.26 3.96
C PRO A 48 2.99 -15.69 2.61
N ASP A 49 4.25 -15.33 2.41
CA ASP A 49 5.06 -15.70 1.25
C ASP A 49 4.49 -15.22 -0.09
N TYR A 50 3.57 -14.28 -0.07
CA TYR A 50 2.91 -13.78 -1.27
C TYR A 50 3.55 -12.48 -1.73
N ARG A 51 3.78 -12.39 -3.05
CA ARG A 51 4.27 -11.17 -3.70
C ARG A 51 3.08 -10.43 -4.29
N PHE A 52 2.90 -9.16 -3.92
CA PHE A 52 1.82 -8.34 -4.47
C PHE A 52 1.98 -8.29 -6.00
N PRO A 53 0.90 -8.52 -6.78
CA PRO A 53 1.04 -8.73 -8.22
C PRO A 53 1.41 -7.49 -9.02
N TYR A 54 1.31 -6.29 -8.44
CA TYR A 54 1.60 -5.05 -9.14
C TYR A 54 2.71 -4.27 -8.46
N GLY A 55 3.63 -3.71 -9.27
CA GLY A 55 4.43 -2.59 -8.84
C GLY A 55 3.76 -1.31 -9.30
N HIS A 56 4.05 -0.19 -8.65
CA HIS A 56 3.50 1.09 -9.07
C HIS A 56 4.43 2.25 -8.70
N THR A 57 4.16 3.38 -9.33
CA THR A 57 4.83 4.64 -9.04
C THR A 57 3.81 5.77 -9.04
N HIS A 58 4.12 6.83 -8.32
CA HIS A 58 3.33 8.05 -8.30
C HIS A 58 4.15 9.20 -8.87
N LYS A 59 3.52 10.10 -9.61
CA LYS A 59 4.20 11.27 -10.18
C LYS A 59 4.42 12.36 -9.14
N GLU A 60 3.43 12.62 -8.30
CA GLU A 60 3.45 13.72 -7.33
C GLU A 60 3.35 13.26 -5.88
N GLN A 61 2.64 12.17 -5.63
CA GLN A 61 2.38 11.74 -4.26
C GLN A 61 3.61 11.09 -3.63
N GLU A 62 3.97 11.59 -2.45
CA GLU A 62 4.93 10.93 -1.56
C GLU A 62 4.16 9.95 -0.69
N GLU A 63 4.69 8.73 -0.53
CA GLU A 63 4.08 7.73 0.34
C GLU A 63 5.01 7.31 1.46
N VAL A 64 4.41 7.03 2.62
CA VAL A 64 5.10 6.40 3.75
C VAL A 64 4.42 5.06 4.01
N PHE A 65 5.20 4.01 3.97
CA PHE A 65 4.77 2.65 4.30
C PHE A 65 5.17 2.35 5.73
N VAL A 66 4.19 2.03 6.57
CA VAL A 66 4.43 1.67 7.97
C VAL A 66 4.14 0.19 8.12
N VAL A 67 5.14 -0.59 8.51
CA VAL A 67 4.96 -2.01 8.76
C VAL A 67 4.38 -2.16 10.17
N VAL A 68 3.12 -2.59 10.26
CA VAL A 68 2.44 -2.74 11.55
C VAL A 68 2.36 -4.19 12.01
N GLY A 69 2.72 -5.13 11.15
CA GLY A 69 2.77 -6.55 11.50
C GLY A 69 3.56 -7.35 10.48
N GLY A 70 4.13 -8.47 10.94
CA GLY A 70 4.85 -9.37 10.08
C GLY A 70 6.20 -8.84 9.59
N SER A 71 6.59 -9.32 8.41
CA SER A 71 7.85 -8.97 7.78
C SER A 71 7.76 -9.21 6.28
N GLY A 72 8.73 -8.73 5.53
CA GLY A 72 8.78 -8.95 4.10
C GLY A 72 9.92 -8.22 3.44
N ARG A 73 9.75 -7.98 2.16
CA ARG A 73 10.72 -7.23 1.35
C ARG A 73 9.99 -6.21 0.51
N MET A 74 10.65 -5.08 0.26
CA MET A 74 10.17 -4.09 -0.71
C MET A 74 11.22 -3.94 -1.80
N LYS A 75 10.76 -3.90 -3.03
CA LYS A 75 11.61 -3.53 -4.16
C LYS A 75 11.33 -2.07 -4.48
N LEU A 76 12.38 -1.26 -4.45
CA LEU A 76 12.35 0.19 -4.65
C LEU A 76 13.27 0.50 -5.82
N ASP A 77 12.70 0.70 -6.99
CA ASP A 77 13.44 0.69 -8.26
C ASP A 77 14.24 -0.61 -8.36
N ASP A 78 15.57 -0.55 -8.33
CA ASP A 78 16.44 -1.73 -8.45
C ASP A 78 16.91 -2.29 -7.11
N GLU A 79 16.55 -1.64 -6.00
CA GLU A 79 16.97 -2.08 -4.67
C GLU A 79 15.90 -2.94 -4.00
N ILE A 80 16.34 -4.00 -3.34
CA ILE A 80 15.47 -4.84 -2.52
C ILE A 80 15.91 -4.67 -1.07
N VAL A 81 14.96 -4.27 -0.21
CA VAL A 81 15.22 -4.07 1.22
C VAL A 81 14.32 -4.96 2.04
N GLU A 82 14.85 -5.47 3.14
CA GLU A 82 14.06 -6.23 4.11
C GLU A 82 13.37 -5.29 5.06
N VAL A 83 12.10 -5.58 5.36
CA VAL A 83 11.30 -4.79 6.29
C VAL A 83 10.66 -5.70 7.33
N LYS A 84 10.45 -5.17 8.52
CA LYS A 84 9.82 -5.87 9.63
C LYS A 84 8.98 -4.91 10.45
N LYS A 85 8.23 -5.45 11.38
CA LYS A 85 7.31 -4.68 12.23
C LYS A 85 7.99 -3.44 12.80
N TRP A 86 7.32 -2.32 12.65
CA TRP A 86 7.67 -0.96 13.07
C TRP A 86 8.67 -0.24 12.16
N ASP A 87 9.12 -0.89 11.09
CA ASP A 87 9.88 -0.16 10.07
C ASP A 87 8.96 0.81 9.33
N VAL A 88 9.50 1.95 8.99
CA VAL A 88 8.82 2.95 8.17
C VAL A 88 9.68 3.24 6.94
N VAL A 89 9.05 3.30 5.77
CA VAL A 89 9.75 3.52 4.51
C VAL A 89 9.10 4.68 3.79
N ARG A 90 9.86 5.74 3.56
CA ARG A 90 9.41 6.84 2.70
C ARG A 90 9.76 6.50 1.25
N VAL A 91 8.77 6.63 0.39
CA VAL A 91 8.96 6.42 -1.06
C VAL A 91 8.67 7.73 -1.77
N SER A 92 9.71 8.29 -2.41
CA SER A 92 9.57 9.56 -3.11
C SER A 92 8.78 9.40 -4.41
N PRO A 93 8.16 10.48 -4.90
CA PRO A 93 7.55 10.47 -6.23
C PRO A 93 8.54 10.00 -7.30
N GLY A 94 8.05 9.27 -8.27
CA GLY A 94 8.87 8.73 -9.35
C GLY A 94 9.55 7.41 -9.07
N THR A 95 9.55 6.96 -7.82
CA THR A 95 10.15 5.67 -7.45
C THR A 95 9.15 4.54 -7.66
N TRP A 96 9.54 3.51 -8.37
CA TRP A 96 8.75 2.29 -8.51
C TRP A 96 8.86 1.46 -7.24
N ARG A 97 7.74 0.93 -6.75
CA ARG A 97 7.72 0.11 -5.55
C ARG A 97 6.83 -1.11 -5.73
N GLY A 98 7.25 -2.18 -5.08
CA GLY A 98 6.49 -3.40 -4.92
C GLY A 98 6.83 -4.03 -3.59
N TYR A 99 6.05 -4.99 -3.13
CA TYR A 99 6.29 -5.63 -1.84
C TYR A 99 5.90 -7.09 -1.86
N GLU A 100 6.52 -7.84 -0.96
CA GLU A 100 6.35 -9.28 -0.81
C GLU A 100 6.37 -9.61 0.67
N ALA A 101 5.42 -10.43 1.12
CA ALA A 101 5.38 -10.85 2.52
C ALA A 101 6.37 -11.97 2.79
N GLY A 102 6.90 -11.98 4.00
CA GLY A 102 7.64 -13.10 4.54
C GLY A 102 6.70 -14.18 5.09
N PRO A 103 7.24 -15.16 5.83
CA PRO A 103 6.47 -16.33 6.26
C PRO A 103 5.33 -16.03 7.24
N GLU A 104 5.33 -14.86 7.86
CA GLU A 104 4.27 -14.45 8.80
C GLU A 104 3.25 -13.49 8.17
N GLY A 105 3.42 -13.18 6.89
CA GLY A 105 2.61 -12.15 6.25
C GLY A 105 3.22 -10.77 6.46
N LEU A 106 2.60 -9.77 5.86
CA LEU A 106 3.05 -8.39 5.95
C LEU A 106 1.84 -7.48 6.05
N GLU A 107 1.76 -6.69 7.12
CA GLU A 107 0.70 -5.71 7.29
C GLU A 107 1.26 -4.30 7.17
N LEU A 108 0.61 -3.50 6.35
CA LEU A 108 1.05 -2.15 6.03
C LEU A 108 -0.05 -1.13 6.27
N LEU A 109 0.32 0.00 6.85
CA LEU A 109 -0.44 1.24 6.71
C LEU A 109 0.32 2.11 5.72
N VAL A 110 -0.38 2.68 4.75
CA VAL A 110 0.24 3.50 3.72
C VAL A 110 -0.39 4.88 3.75
N VAL A 111 0.44 5.88 3.97
CA VAL A 111 0.02 7.28 4.03
C VAL A 111 0.64 8.01 2.87
N GLY A 112 -0.18 8.71 2.08
CA GLY A 112 0.31 9.47 0.94
C GLY A 112 -0.15 10.91 0.99
N ALA A 113 0.67 11.82 0.47
CA ALA A 113 0.35 13.24 0.33
C ALA A 113 1.06 13.81 -0.89
N PRO A 114 0.44 14.77 -1.60
CA PRO A 114 -0.91 15.32 -1.35
C PRO A 114 -2.02 14.32 -1.68
N HIS A 115 -3.22 14.62 -1.21
CA HIS A 115 -4.42 13.88 -1.60
C HIS A 115 -4.80 14.29 -3.01
N LEU A 116 -4.91 13.31 -3.91
CA LEU A 116 -5.14 13.56 -5.34
C LEU A 116 -6.54 13.18 -5.80
N GLY A 117 -7.51 13.19 -4.87
CA GLY A 117 -8.88 12.84 -5.15
C GLY A 117 -9.14 11.33 -5.05
N ASP A 118 -10.35 10.92 -5.37
CA ASP A 118 -10.80 9.54 -5.24
C ASP A 118 -10.31 8.63 -6.39
N ALA A 119 -9.78 9.22 -7.45
CA ALA A 119 -9.31 8.46 -8.62
C ALA A 119 -8.01 9.09 -9.16
N PRO A 120 -6.87 8.89 -8.51
CA PRO A 120 -5.61 9.52 -8.90
C PRO A 120 -4.97 8.86 -10.13
N ARG A 121 -5.76 8.61 -11.17
CA ARG A 121 -5.29 7.90 -12.37
C ARG A 121 -4.16 8.60 -13.10
N ASP A 122 -4.13 9.93 -13.03
CA ASP A 122 -3.10 10.71 -13.71
C ASP A 122 -1.80 10.75 -12.91
N ASP A 123 -1.84 10.36 -11.64
CA ASP A 123 -0.68 10.34 -10.76
C ASP A 123 -0.05 8.96 -10.65
N VAL A 124 -0.86 7.90 -10.62
CA VAL A 124 -0.37 6.54 -10.41
C VAL A 124 -0.22 5.79 -11.72
N GLU A 125 0.90 5.07 -11.86
CA GLU A 125 1.10 4.11 -12.93
C GLU A 125 1.38 2.76 -12.29
N GLY A 126 0.61 1.73 -12.67
CA GLY A 126 0.78 0.36 -12.16
C GLY A 126 1.23 -0.57 -13.26
N ARG A 127 1.99 -1.59 -12.89
CA ARG A 127 2.43 -2.63 -13.84
C ARG A 127 2.34 -4.00 -13.18
N ARG A 128 1.48 -4.85 -13.73
CA ARG A 128 1.39 -6.24 -13.29
C ARG A 128 2.68 -6.97 -13.62
N GLY A 129 3.18 -7.75 -12.66
CA GLY A 129 4.41 -8.52 -12.84
C GLY A 129 5.69 -7.69 -12.86
N TRP A 130 5.62 -6.43 -12.40
CA TRP A 130 6.82 -5.57 -12.37
C TRP A 130 7.96 -6.20 -11.56
N TRP A 131 7.67 -6.90 -10.49
CA TRP A 131 8.67 -7.61 -9.70
C TRP A 131 8.57 -9.12 -9.98
N ALA A 132 8.61 -9.51 -11.24
CA ALA A 132 8.56 -10.92 -11.61
C ALA A 132 9.92 -11.59 -11.42
N ASP A 133 11.00 -10.84 -11.71
CA ASP A 133 12.38 -11.30 -11.58
C ASP A 133 13.13 -10.43 -10.58
N GLU A 134 14.05 -11.02 -9.84
CA GLU A 134 14.92 -10.29 -8.92
C GLU A 134 16.22 -9.86 -9.54
#